data_d531e11980ff9ffac36f14e4625b37a4
#
_entry.id   d531e11980ff9ffac36f14e4625b37a4
#
_cell.length_a   1.000
_cell.length_b   1.000
_cell.length_c   1.000
_cell.angle_alpha   90.00
_cell.angle_beta   90.00
_cell.angle_gamma   90.00
#
_symmetry.space_group_name_H-M   'P 1'
#
loop_
_entity.id
_entity.type
_entity.pdbx_description
1 polymer ?
#
loop_
_entity_poly.entity_id
_entity_poly.type
_entity_poly.pdbx_seq_one_letter_code
_entity_poly.pdbx_strand_id
1 'polypeptide(L)'
;MQTILGANGQIAIELAKELHRAYSKDLRLVSRNPRKVNESDSLVKADLLDAGQTAAAVQGSDIVYFTAGLPANTELWEAQFPTTLRNALEASRAAGAKFVYFDNTYMYPQDDRVQTEETPFAPVGRKGKVRADMASMVLEEMARADIPVLIARAPEFYGPGRTQSFTNAFLIDRLKKGKKPFVPVRDDRERTLIWTPDASRALALLGNTPDAFGQTWHLPVDAESLTYRQFANIASKAFGQDAGYTVVPRWVLNVAGLFSAQVRELRELLPRYEHHNRFSSSKFTSRFPEFTVTSPRDGLAIICHEADSSRPDSD
;
A
#
# COMPACT_ATOMS: atom_id res chain seq x y z
N MET A 1 -15.03 17.05 8.12
CA MET A 1 -14.27 16.89 6.84
C MET A 1 -13.14 15.87 7.02
N GLN A 2 -12.95 14.96 6.06
CA GLN A 2 -11.84 14.02 6.07
C GLN A 2 -10.90 14.31 4.89
N THR A 3 -9.60 14.44 5.17
CA THR A 3 -8.60 14.85 4.18
C THR A 3 -7.66 13.70 3.83
N ILE A 4 -7.43 13.46 2.54
CA ILE A 4 -6.52 12.43 2.03
C ILE A 4 -5.29 13.09 1.40
N LEU A 5 -4.12 12.90 2.02
CA LEU A 5 -2.83 13.37 1.52
C LEU A 5 -2.20 12.30 0.62
N GLY A 6 -1.87 12.66 -0.62
CA GLY A 6 -1.41 11.72 -1.65
C GLY A 6 -2.55 11.15 -2.51
N ALA A 7 -3.58 11.93 -2.75
CA ALA A 7 -4.90 11.55 -3.28
C ALA A 7 -4.92 10.85 -4.66
N ASN A 8 -3.84 10.91 -5.44
CA ASN A 8 -3.80 10.23 -6.75
C ASN A 8 -3.23 8.80 -6.68
N GLY A 9 -2.87 8.33 -5.48
CA GLY A 9 -2.41 6.97 -5.27
C GLY A 9 -3.54 5.96 -5.30
N GLN A 10 -3.23 4.71 -5.62
CA GLN A 10 -4.20 3.62 -5.67
C GLN A 10 -4.98 3.47 -4.35
N ILE A 11 -4.29 3.46 -3.22
CA ILE A 11 -4.92 3.36 -1.90
C ILE A 11 -5.84 4.57 -1.66
N ALA A 12 -5.39 5.77 -2.00
CA ALA A 12 -6.16 6.99 -1.82
C ALA A 12 -7.45 7.01 -2.62
N ILE A 13 -7.42 6.53 -3.86
CA ILE A 13 -8.60 6.47 -4.73
C ILE A 13 -9.65 5.52 -4.16
N GLU A 14 -9.26 4.31 -3.79
CA GLU A 14 -10.17 3.33 -3.19
C GLU A 14 -10.64 3.78 -1.80
N LEU A 15 -9.77 4.44 -1.02
CA LEU A 15 -10.14 5.06 0.25
C LEU A 15 -11.21 6.15 0.06
N ALA A 16 -11.04 7.04 -0.92
CA ALA A 16 -12.01 8.10 -1.19
C ALA A 16 -13.37 7.54 -1.60
N LYS A 17 -13.40 6.48 -2.43
CA LYS A 17 -14.65 5.77 -2.77
C LYS A 17 -15.34 5.21 -1.54
N GLU A 18 -14.60 4.50 -0.69
CA GLU A 18 -15.16 3.86 0.50
C GLU A 18 -15.60 4.88 1.55
N LEU A 19 -14.82 5.91 1.81
CA LEU A 19 -15.21 7.00 2.71
C LEU A 19 -16.51 7.65 2.24
N HIS A 20 -16.60 7.98 0.95
CA HIS A 20 -17.80 8.58 0.36
C HIS A 20 -19.01 7.63 0.43
N ARG A 21 -18.81 6.34 0.23
CA ARG A 21 -19.88 5.34 0.27
C ARG A 21 -20.45 5.16 1.69
N ALA A 22 -19.59 5.08 2.71
CA ALA A 22 -19.98 4.55 4.02
C ALA A 22 -19.82 5.51 5.20
N TYR A 23 -19.03 6.60 5.08
CA TYR A 23 -18.66 7.41 6.24
C TYR A 23 -18.93 8.91 6.08
N SER A 24 -18.46 9.54 5.01
CA SER A 24 -18.54 10.99 4.84
C SER A 24 -18.57 11.39 3.37
N LYS A 25 -19.43 12.34 3.02
CA LYS A 25 -19.44 13.01 1.71
C LYS A 25 -18.51 14.23 1.69
N ASP A 26 -18.05 14.68 2.85
CA ASP A 26 -17.18 15.84 3.01
C ASP A 26 -15.70 15.38 2.98
N LEU A 27 -15.19 15.19 1.76
CA LEU A 27 -13.83 14.72 1.50
C LEU A 27 -13.00 15.80 0.82
N ARG A 28 -11.74 15.93 1.26
CA ARG A 28 -10.73 16.77 0.64
C ARG A 28 -9.59 15.90 0.10
N LEU A 29 -9.34 15.99 -1.20
CA LEU A 29 -8.30 15.26 -1.90
C LEU A 29 -7.11 16.16 -2.18
N VAL A 30 -5.96 15.85 -1.61
CA VAL A 30 -4.75 16.67 -1.64
C VAL A 30 -3.63 16.00 -2.41
N SER A 31 -3.14 16.65 -3.45
CA SER A 31 -1.92 16.25 -4.18
C SER A 31 -1.40 17.43 -5.01
N ARG A 32 -0.27 17.29 -5.67
CA ARG A 32 0.26 18.30 -6.62
C ARG A 32 -0.68 18.55 -7.82
N ASN A 33 -1.44 17.54 -8.23
CA ASN A 33 -2.43 17.61 -9.31
C ASN A 33 -3.64 16.75 -8.94
N PRO A 34 -4.47 17.18 -7.99
CA PRO A 34 -5.57 16.36 -7.48
C PRO A 34 -6.66 16.16 -8.55
N ARG A 35 -7.29 14.99 -8.51
CA ARG A 35 -8.42 14.64 -9.38
C ARG A 35 -9.58 14.17 -8.51
N LYS A 36 -10.79 14.50 -8.94
CA LYS A 36 -12.01 13.99 -8.30
C LYS A 36 -12.07 12.47 -8.42
N VAL A 37 -12.51 11.85 -7.35
CA VAL A 37 -12.91 10.44 -7.28
C VAL A 37 -14.44 10.38 -7.21
N ASN A 38 -15.03 11.25 -6.39
CA ASN A 38 -16.48 11.42 -6.27
C ASN A 38 -16.85 12.87 -6.64
N GLU A 39 -18.09 13.09 -7.08
CA GLU A 39 -18.55 14.45 -7.50
C GLU A 39 -18.47 15.48 -6.38
N SER A 40 -18.72 15.08 -5.13
CA SER A 40 -18.67 15.95 -3.96
C SER A 40 -17.25 16.26 -3.45
N ASP A 41 -16.22 15.63 -3.98
CA ASP A 41 -14.86 15.81 -3.49
C ASP A 41 -14.35 17.24 -3.68
N SER A 42 -13.78 17.82 -2.62
CA SER A 42 -13.02 19.07 -2.66
C SER A 42 -11.58 18.78 -3.07
N LEU A 43 -11.04 19.56 -4.00
CA LEU A 43 -9.69 19.38 -4.51
C LEU A 43 -8.77 20.48 -3.99
N VAL A 44 -7.64 20.12 -3.39
CA VAL A 44 -6.61 21.05 -2.95
C VAL A 44 -5.28 20.69 -3.56
N LYS A 45 -4.72 21.61 -4.35
CA LYS A 45 -3.36 21.47 -4.88
C LYS A 45 -2.36 21.86 -3.80
N ALA A 46 -1.51 20.92 -3.40
CA ALA A 46 -0.43 21.18 -2.45
C ALA A 46 0.79 20.27 -2.72
N ASP A 47 1.97 20.80 -2.48
CA ASP A 47 3.20 20.03 -2.35
C ASP A 47 3.44 19.74 -0.86
N LEU A 48 3.45 18.46 -0.48
CA LEU A 48 3.66 18.06 0.91
C LEU A 48 5.09 18.31 1.41
N LEU A 49 6.02 18.66 0.55
CA LEU A 49 7.35 19.15 0.93
C LEU A 49 7.30 20.59 1.48
N ASP A 50 6.28 21.34 1.12
CA ASP A 50 6.04 22.69 1.62
C ASP A 50 5.14 22.65 2.86
N ALA A 51 5.68 23.03 4.00
CA ALA A 51 4.98 23.00 5.28
C ALA A 51 3.76 23.95 5.29
N GLY A 52 3.85 25.12 4.66
CA GLY A 52 2.77 26.09 4.59
C GLY A 52 1.60 25.59 3.72
N GLN A 53 1.88 25.01 2.54
CA GLN A 53 0.87 24.40 1.71
C GLN A 53 0.22 23.20 2.39
N THR A 54 1.01 22.38 3.09
CA THR A 54 0.49 21.22 3.84
C THR A 54 -0.43 21.67 4.97
N ALA A 55 -0.03 22.70 5.74
CA ALA A 55 -0.85 23.25 6.82
C ALA A 55 -2.19 23.80 6.28
N ALA A 56 -2.15 24.59 5.21
CA ALA A 56 -3.34 25.12 4.58
C ALA A 56 -4.27 24.00 4.05
N ALA A 57 -3.69 22.93 3.50
CA ALA A 57 -4.43 21.79 2.98
C ALA A 57 -5.10 20.94 4.08
N VAL A 58 -4.56 20.92 5.30
CA VAL A 58 -5.07 20.14 6.43
C VAL A 58 -6.03 20.96 7.31
N GLN A 59 -5.99 22.28 7.24
CA GLN A 59 -6.81 23.16 8.08
C GLN A 59 -8.30 22.79 8.01
N GLY A 60 -8.93 22.67 9.20
CA GLY A 60 -10.34 22.34 9.36
C GLY A 60 -10.67 20.85 9.11
N SER A 61 -9.67 19.97 9.02
CA SER A 61 -9.89 18.54 8.92
C SER A 61 -10.20 17.92 10.29
N ASP A 62 -11.13 16.97 10.35
CA ASP A 62 -11.36 16.13 11.52
C ASP A 62 -10.41 14.92 11.52
N ILE A 63 -10.16 14.36 10.32
CA ILE A 63 -9.30 13.19 10.12
C ILE A 63 -8.40 13.44 8.91
N VAL A 64 -7.12 13.15 9.04
CA VAL A 64 -6.12 13.21 7.97
C VAL A 64 -5.57 11.83 7.70
N TYR A 65 -5.71 11.35 6.47
CA TYR A 65 -5.13 10.10 6.00
C TYR A 65 -3.85 10.40 5.22
N PHE A 66 -2.73 9.90 5.69
CA PHE A 66 -1.47 9.99 4.97
C PHE A 66 -1.24 8.72 4.14
N THR A 67 -1.52 8.82 2.84
CA THR A 67 -1.38 7.73 1.86
C THR A 67 -0.37 8.07 0.76
N ALA A 68 0.46 9.10 0.99
CA ALA A 68 1.43 9.56 0.01
C ALA A 68 2.45 8.47 -0.32
N GLY A 69 2.57 8.17 -1.61
CA GLY A 69 3.58 7.27 -2.18
C GLY A 69 4.51 8.02 -3.12
N LEU A 70 5.76 7.56 -3.20
CA LEU A 70 6.76 8.05 -4.14
C LEU A 70 7.14 6.92 -5.10
N PRO A 71 7.59 7.25 -6.33
CA PRO A 71 8.19 6.26 -7.21
C PRO A 71 9.31 5.48 -6.51
N ALA A 72 9.54 4.23 -6.90
CA ALA A 72 10.58 3.38 -6.32
C ALA A 72 11.99 3.90 -6.70
N ASN A 73 12.41 4.96 -6.03
CA ASN A 73 13.73 5.57 -6.16
C ASN A 73 14.27 5.87 -4.75
N THR A 74 15.39 5.28 -4.40
CA THR A 74 15.96 5.33 -3.04
C THR A 74 16.33 6.73 -2.62
N GLU A 75 17.01 7.49 -3.48
CA GLU A 75 17.44 8.87 -3.18
C GLU A 75 16.24 9.79 -2.97
N LEU A 76 15.20 9.61 -3.80
CA LEU A 76 13.95 10.36 -3.67
C LEU A 76 13.24 10.04 -2.34
N TRP A 77 13.25 8.78 -1.92
CA TRP A 77 12.65 8.37 -0.65
C TRP A 77 13.37 9.01 0.53
N GLU A 78 14.69 8.95 0.56
CA GLU A 78 15.49 9.57 1.62
C GLU A 78 15.30 11.08 1.70
N ALA A 79 15.24 11.74 0.53
CA ALA A 79 15.11 13.19 0.46
C ALA A 79 13.70 13.70 0.82
N GLN A 80 12.65 12.95 0.48
CA GLN A 80 11.29 13.50 0.52
C GLN A 80 10.37 12.88 1.57
N PHE A 81 10.41 11.55 1.79
CA PHE A 81 9.45 10.91 2.69
C PHE A 81 9.48 11.43 4.12
N PRO A 82 10.65 11.58 4.78
CA PRO A 82 10.67 12.09 6.15
C PRO A 82 10.09 13.50 6.27
N THR A 83 10.39 14.36 5.31
CA THR A 83 9.90 15.75 5.29
C THR A 83 8.40 15.82 5.06
N THR A 84 7.88 15.08 4.06
CA THR A 84 6.43 15.07 3.78
C THR A 84 5.61 14.54 4.94
N LEU A 85 6.11 13.51 5.64
CA LEU A 85 5.43 12.96 6.80
C LEU A 85 5.47 13.93 8.00
N ARG A 86 6.63 14.53 8.27
CA ARG A 86 6.76 15.53 9.34
C ARG A 86 5.81 16.70 9.14
N ASN A 87 5.79 17.28 7.93
CA ASN A 87 4.87 18.37 7.59
C ASN A 87 3.40 17.97 7.80
N ALA A 88 3.03 16.74 7.43
CA ALA A 88 1.67 16.25 7.61
C ALA A 88 1.30 16.04 9.10
N LEU A 89 2.22 15.51 9.92
CA LEU A 89 2.01 15.36 11.37
C LEU A 89 1.88 16.71 12.06
N GLU A 90 2.79 17.65 11.78
CA GLU A 90 2.78 19.00 12.34
C GLU A 90 1.50 19.76 11.96
N ALA A 91 1.08 19.67 10.67
CA ALA A 91 -0.16 20.26 10.19
C ALA A 91 -1.40 19.66 10.87
N SER A 92 -1.42 18.34 11.06
CA SER A 92 -2.53 17.65 11.73
C SER A 92 -2.62 18.01 13.20
N ARG A 93 -1.47 18.13 13.89
CA ARG A 93 -1.41 18.58 15.28
C ARG A 93 -1.91 20.02 15.41
N ALA A 94 -1.46 20.92 14.54
CA ALA A 94 -1.91 22.32 14.55
C ALA A 94 -3.41 22.47 14.27
N ALA A 95 -3.97 21.58 13.49
CA ALA A 95 -5.41 21.55 13.20
C ALA A 95 -6.25 20.78 14.24
N GLY A 96 -5.64 20.10 15.21
CA GLY A 96 -6.31 19.21 16.15
C GLY A 96 -6.94 17.97 15.48
N ALA A 97 -6.49 17.61 14.30
CA ALA A 97 -7.04 16.52 13.49
C ALA A 97 -6.48 15.16 13.91
N LYS A 98 -7.29 14.12 13.86
CA LYS A 98 -6.85 12.73 13.98
C LYS A 98 -5.96 12.38 12.79
N PHE A 99 -4.92 11.57 13.02
CA PHE A 99 -3.97 11.20 11.99
C PHE A 99 -3.95 9.68 11.73
N VAL A 100 -4.14 9.28 10.48
CA VAL A 100 -4.14 7.90 10.03
C VAL A 100 -2.98 7.69 9.06
N TYR A 101 -1.99 6.92 9.48
CA TYR A 101 -0.80 6.63 8.67
C TYR A 101 -0.92 5.28 7.96
N PHE A 102 -0.94 5.29 6.63
CA PHE A 102 -0.86 4.08 5.82
C PHE A 102 0.59 3.68 5.60
N ASP A 103 0.96 2.50 6.09
CA ASP A 103 2.34 2.01 6.13
C ASP A 103 2.52 0.68 5.39
N ASN A 104 3.76 0.27 5.19
CA ASN A 104 4.15 -1.02 4.64
C ASN A 104 4.98 -1.85 5.64
N THR A 105 5.64 -2.92 5.19
CA THR A 105 6.41 -3.86 6.02
C THR A 105 7.92 -3.79 5.80
N TYR A 106 8.46 -2.73 5.18
CA TYR A 106 9.89 -2.70 4.84
C TYR A 106 10.81 -2.53 6.05
N MET A 107 10.29 -2.07 7.18
CA MET A 107 11.01 -1.97 8.44
C MET A 107 11.16 -3.29 9.18
N TYR A 108 10.37 -4.32 8.82
CA TYR A 108 10.44 -5.62 9.48
C TYR A 108 11.65 -6.46 9.04
N PRO A 109 12.11 -7.39 9.89
CA PRO A 109 13.15 -8.36 9.52
C PRO A 109 12.79 -9.13 8.24
N GLN A 110 13.82 -9.46 7.46
CA GLN A 110 13.69 -10.31 6.27
C GLN A 110 14.05 -11.75 6.64
N ASP A 111 13.17 -12.42 7.35
CA ASP A 111 13.31 -13.82 7.78
C ASP A 111 11.93 -14.53 7.72
N ASP A 112 11.88 -15.80 8.14
CA ASP A 112 10.70 -16.65 8.02
C ASP A 112 9.70 -16.52 9.19
N ARG A 113 9.89 -15.55 10.10
CA ARG A 113 8.93 -15.31 11.20
C ARG A 113 7.58 -14.80 10.70
N VAL A 114 6.56 -15.05 11.51
CA VAL A 114 5.27 -14.38 11.31
C VAL A 114 5.39 -12.94 11.83
N GLN A 115 5.14 -11.97 10.96
CA GLN A 115 5.13 -10.55 11.30
C GLN A 115 3.83 -10.22 12.02
N THR A 116 3.92 -9.58 13.18
CA THR A 116 2.82 -9.03 13.98
C THR A 116 3.08 -7.54 14.22
N GLU A 117 2.12 -6.86 14.81
CA GLU A 117 2.25 -5.44 15.18
C GLU A 117 3.40 -5.19 16.16
N GLU A 118 3.72 -6.18 16.99
CA GLU A 118 4.82 -6.14 18.00
C GLU A 118 6.18 -6.54 17.41
N THR A 119 6.24 -6.96 16.15
CA THR A 119 7.51 -7.37 15.53
C THR A 119 8.51 -6.21 15.56
N PRO A 120 9.69 -6.37 16.19
CA PRO A 120 10.71 -5.34 16.24
C PRO A 120 11.20 -4.94 14.85
N PHE A 121 11.50 -3.66 14.66
CA PHE A 121 12.09 -3.20 13.41
C PHE A 121 13.54 -3.68 13.28
N ALA A 122 13.86 -4.25 12.12
CA ALA A 122 15.20 -4.65 11.72
C ALA A 122 15.36 -4.40 10.21
N PRO A 123 15.34 -3.13 9.79
CA PRO A 123 15.31 -2.76 8.38
C PRO A 123 16.58 -3.22 7.67
N VAL A 124 16.40 -3.78 6.46
CA VAL A 124 17.49 -4.10 5.55
C VAL A 124 17.46 -3.12 4.38
N GLY A 125 18.63 -2.51 4.10
CA GLY A 125 18.77 -1.55 3.02
C GLY A 125 18.26 -0.15 3.34
N ARG A 126 18.47 0.77 2.39
CA ARG A 126 18.17 2.20 2.54
C ARG A 126 16.66 2.47 2.58
N LYS A 127 15.88 1.81 1.71
CA LYS A 127 14.41 1.93 1.68
C LYS A 127 13.77 1.41 2.98
N GLY A 128 14.27 0.28 3.48
CA GLY A 128 13.84 -0.28 4.76
C GLY A 128 14.09 0.70 5.91
N LYS A 129 15.28 1.32 5.92
CA LYS A 129 15.63 2.32 6.93
C LYS A 129 14.72 3.55 6.87
N VAL A 130 14.49 4.12 5.68
CA VAL A 130 13.56 5.26 5.53
C VAL A 130 12.17 4.92 6.10
N ARG A 131 11.65 3.72 5.81
CA ARG A 131 10.32 3.33 6.33
C ARG A 131 10.34 3.09 7.84
N ALA A 132 11.43 2.57 8.40
CA ALA A 132 11.59 2.44 9.84
C ALA A 132 11.63 3.81 10.53
N ASP A 133 12.39 4.77 9.98
CA ASP A 133 12.48 6.13 10.51
C ASP A 133 11.10 6.83 10.45
N MET A 134 10.35 6.67 9.37
CA MET A 134 8.97 7.18 9.25
C MET A 134 8.03 6.55 10.28
N ALA A 135 8.04 5.22 10.39
CA ALA A 135 7.19 4.53 11.37
C ALA A 135 7.53 4.93 12.80
N SER A 136 8.82 5.11 13.13
CA SER A 136 9.26 5.59 14.43
C SER A 136 8.75 7.01 14.71
N MET A 137 8.82 7.92 13.74
CA MET A 137 8.27 9.27 13.85
C MET A 137 6.77 9.26 14.19
N VAL A 138 5.99 8.35 13.58
CA VAL A 138 4.55 8.23 13.88
C VAL A 138 4.31 7.60 15.25
N LEU A 139 5.12 6.63 15.66
CA LEU A 139 5.06 6.04 17.00
C LEU A 139 5.40 7.07 18.09
N GLU A 140 6.38 7.94 17.86
CA GLU A 140 6.71 9.06 18.75
C GLU A 140 5.54 10.03 18.87
N GLU A 141 4.88 10.38 17.76
CA GLU A 141 3.70 11.24 17.77
C GLU A 141 2.54 10.59 18.52
N MET A 142 2.33 9.28 18.31
CA MET A 142 1.34 8.49 19.04
C MET A 142 1.60 8.50 20.56
N ALA A 143 2.87 8.39 20.96
CA ALA A 143 3.27 8.42 22.37
C ALA A 143 3.12 9.80 23.03
N ARG A 144 3.19 10.89 22.28
CA ARG A 144 2.91 12.26 22.77
C ARG A 144 1.46 12.45 23.14
N ALA A 145 0.57 11.76 22.44
CA ALA A 145 -0.89 11.82 22.63
C ALA A 145 -1.51 13.24 22.47
N ASP A 146 -0.84 14.14 21.74
CA ASP A 146 -1.35 15.50 21.47
C ASP A 146 -2.58 15.43 20.54
N ILE A 147 -2.58 14.49 19.62
CA ILE A 147 -3.70 14.13 18.74
C ILE A 147 -3.87 12.61 18.67
N PRO A 148 -5.07 12.11 18.37
CA PRO A 148 -5.25 10.68 18.11
C PRO A 148 -4.53 10.25 16.83
N VAL A 149 -3.63 9.28 16.94
CA VAL A 149 -2.84 8.74 15.83
C VAL A 149 -3.04 7.23 15.73
N LEU A 150 -3.13 6.69 14.52
CA LEU A 150 -3.06 5.24 14.28
C LEU A 150 -2.16 4.91 13.09
N ILE A 151 -1.54 3.73 13.14
CA ILE A 151 -0.77 3.16 12.04
C ILE A 151 -1.57 1.99 11.46
N ALA A 152 -1.84 2.04 10.16
CA ALA A 152 -2.44 0.95 9.40
C ALA A 152 -1.40 0.37 8.44
N ARG A 153 -0.87 -0.81 8.75
CA ARG A 153 0.24 -1.43 8.03
C ARG A 153 -0.24 -2.54 7.12
N ALA A 154 0.22 -2.52 5.89
CA ALA A 154 -0.13 -3.47 4.85
C ALA A 154 1.08 -4.28 4.37
N PRO A 155 0.92 -5.58 4.04
CA PRO A 155 1.97 -6.37 3.40
C PRO A 155 2.12 -5.97 1.92
N GLU A 156 2.59 -6.87 1.09
CA GLU A 156 2.74 -6.67 -0.34
C GLU A 156 1.36 -6.57 -1.03
N PHE A 157 1.22 -5.69 -2.03
CA PHE A 157 -0.06 -5.39 -2.66
C PHE A 157 -0.28 -6.13 -3.97
N TYR A 158 -1.55 -6.37 -4.30
CA TYR A 158 -2.05 -6.56 -5.64
C TYR A 158 -3.43 -5.89 -5.77
N GLY A 159 -3.85 -5.53 -6.97
CA GLY A 159 -5.15 -4.89 -7.10
C GLY A 159 -5.49 -4.40 -8.51
N PRO A 160 -6.69 -3.83 -8.67
CA PRO A 160 -7.19 -3.33 -9.93
C PRO A 160 -6.53 -2.00 -10.32
N GLY A 161 -6.80 -1.53 -11.52
CA GLY A 161 -6.35 -0.24 -12.01
C GLY A 161 -4.82 -0.12 -12.15
N ARG A 162 -4.32 1.11 -12.01
CA ARG A 162 -2.87 1.40 -12.12
C ARG A 162 -2.21 1.36 -10.75
N THR A 163 -1.35 0.39 -10.52
CA THR A 163 -0.67 0.18 -9.25
C THR A 163 0.84 0.40 -9.34
N GLN A 164 1.49 0.62 -8.19
CA GLN A 164 2.94 0.56 -8.04
C GLN A 164 3.39 -0.80 -7.45
N SER A 165 2.51 -1.80 -7.48
CA SER A 165 2.79 -3.15 -6.99
C SER A 165 3.77 -3.88 -7.89
N PHE A 166 4.78 -4.51 -7.30
CA PHE A 166 5.66 -5.42 -8.02
C PHE A 166 4.92 -6.68 -8.49
N THR A 167 3.99 -7.19 -7.68
CA THR A 167 3.15 -8.33 -8.05
C THR A 167 2.30 -8.02 -9.29
N ASN A 168 1.70 -6.82 -9.38
CA ASN A 168 1.04 -6.40 -10.60
C ASN A 168 2.02 -6.32 -11.77
N ALA A 169 3.14 -5.65 -11.60
CA ALA A 169 4.11 -5.43 -12.70
C ALA A 169 4.71 -6.74 -13.25
N PHE A 170 4.97 -7.72 -12.38
CA PHE A 170 5.62 -8.98 -12.77
C PHE A 170 4.65 -10.05 -13.26
N LEU A 171 3.44 -10.08 -12.72
CA LEU A 171 2.44 -11.09 -13.04
C LEU A 171 1.26 -10.49 -13.81
N ILE A 172 0.45 -9.67 -13.16
CA ILE A 172 -0.87 -9.25 -13.62
C ILE A 172 -0.80 -8.41 -14.89
N ASP A 173 0.03 -7.37 -14.92
CA ASP A 173 0.16 -6.47 -16.07
C ASP A 173 0.79 -7.15 -17.29
N ARG A 174 1.54 -8.22 -17.06
CA ARG A 174 2.08 -9.05 -18.13
C ARG A 174 1.00 -9.94 -18.72
N LEU A 175 0.19 -10.60 -17.87
CA LEU A 175 -0.96 -11.39 -18.29
C LEU A 175 -1.97 -10.55 -19.06
N LYS A 176 -2.31 -9.34 -18.60
CA LYS A 176 -3.16 -8.38 -19.33
C LYS A 176 -2.67 -8.11 -20.77
N LYS A 177 -1.35 -8.15 -20.98
CA LYS A 177 -0.70 -7.92 -22.28
C LYS A 177 -0.41 -9.20 -23.07
N GLY A 178 -0.93 -10.35 -22.65
CA GLY A 178 -0.64 -11.66 -23.28
C GLY A 178 0.85 -12.04 -23.18
N LYS A 179 1.60 -11.48 -22.24
CA LYS A 179 3.04 -11.76 -22.07
C LYS A 179 3.26 -12.75 -20.95
N LYS A 180 4.25 -13.63 -21.12
CA LYS A 180 4.63 -14.59 -20.08
C LYS A 180 5.05 -13.84 -18.80
N PRO A 181 4.41 -14.12 -17.64
CA PRO A 181 4.79 -13.52 -16.36
C PRO A 181 6.12 -14.04 -15.85
N PHE A 182 6.69 -13.36 -14.85
CA PHE A 182 7.84 -13.87 -14.13
C PHE A 182 7.70 -13.65 -12.61
N VAL A 183 8.39 -14.49 -11.86
CA VAL A 183 8.48 -14.45 -10.41
C VAL A 183 9.94 -14.16 -10.04
N PRO A 184 10.24 -13.16 -9.20
CA PRO A 184 11.60 -12.86 -8.80
C PRO A 184 12.10 -13.87 -7.76
N VAL A 185 13.35 -14.31 -7.90
CA VAL A 185 14.15 -15.10 -6.99
C VAL A 185 13.65 -16.54 -6.77
N ARG A 186 12.47 -16.70 -6.17
CA ARG A 186 11.86 -17.99 -5.80
C ARG A 186 10.34 -17.94 -5.89
N ASP A 187 9.74 -19.06 -6.19
CA ASP A 187 8.29 -19.21 -6.32
C ASP A 187 7.66 -20.09 -5.22
N ASP A 188 8.50 -20.75 -4.41
CA ASP A 188 8.12 -21.72 -3.38
C ASP A 188 7.97 -21.10 -1.96
N ARG A 189 8.13 -19.78 -1.86
CA ARG A 189 7.94 -19.04 -0.60
C ARG A 189 6.54 -18.50 -0.50
N GLU A 190 5.97 -18.60 0.69
CA GLU A 190 4.69 -17.95 1.02
C GLU A 190 4.83 -16.43 0.90
N ARG A 191 3.83 -15.82 0.28
CA ARG A 191 3.74 -14.37 0.10
C ARG A 191 2.37 -13.90 0.55
N THR A 192 2.31 -13.25 1.69
CA THR A 192 1.06 -12.60 2.09
C THR A 192 0.84 -11.37 1.21
N LEU A 193 -0.24 -11.40 0.44
CA LEU A 193 -0.64 -10.33 -0.46
C LEU A 193 -1.96 -9.73 0.01
N ILE A 194 -2.07 -8.40 -0.03
CA ILE A 194 -3.32 -7.72 0.29
C ILE A 194 -3.97 -7.16 -0.98
N TRP A 195 -5.27 -7.36 -1.11
CA TRP A 195 -6.11 -6.71 -2.11
C TRP A 195 -6.27 -5.23 -1.80
N THR A 196 -5.88 -4.34 -2.72
CA THR A 196 -5.82 -2.90 -2.43
C THR A 196 -7.16 -2.25 -2.11
N PRO A 197 -8.31 -2.64 -2.69
CA PRO A 197 -9.60 -2.16 -2.22
C PRO A 197 -9.92 -2.57 -0.78
N ASP A 198 -9.57 -3.78 -0.35
CA ASP A 198 -9.77 -4.21 1.04
C ASP A 198 -8.87 -3.46 2.01
N ALA A 199 -7.61 -3.21 1.61
CA ALA A 199 -6.72 -2.36 2.41
C ALA A 199 -7.33 -0.98 2.64
N SER A 200 -7.94 -0.40 1.60
CA SER A 200 -8.56 0.92 1.66
C SER A 200 -9.87 0.92 2.46
N ARG A 201 -10.69 -0.14 2.34
CA ARG A 201 -11.89 -0.34 3.16
C ARG A 201 -11.54 -0.46 4.64
N ALA A 202 -10.52 -1.25 4.96
CA ALA A 202 -10.05 -1.41 6.33
C ALA A 202 -9.45 -0.11 6.89
N LEU A 203 -8.74 0.65 6.05
CA LEU A 203 -8.22 1.97 6.42
C LEU A 203 -9.34 2.96 6.74
N ALA A 204 -10.42 2.98 5.93
CA ALA A 204 -11.60 3.79 6.18
C ALA A 204 -12.30 3.39 7.48
N LEU A 205 -12.47 2.09 7.72
CA LEU A 205 -13.05 1.56 8.96
C LEU A 205 -12.25 1.98 10.18
N LEU A 206 -10.93 1.76 10.19
CA LEU A 206 -10.06 2.12 11.31
C LEU A 206 -10.08 3.63 11.60
N GLY A 207 -10.00 4.47 10.57
CA GLY A 207 -10.03 5.92 10.72
C GLY A 207 -11.35 6.46 11.29
N ASN A 208 -12.44 5.73 11.14
CA ASN A 208 -13.76 6.09 11.66
C ASN A 208 -14.16 5.29 12.92
N THR A 209 -13.22 4.54 13.50
CA THR A 209 -13.42 3.77 14.75
C THR A 209 -12.62 4.44 15.88
N PRO A 210 -13.28 5.09 16.86
CA PRO A 210 -12.57 5.89 17.88
C PRO A 210 -11.54 5.10 18.70
N ASP A 211 -11.84 3.88 19.08
CA ASP A 211 -10.96 3.01 19.88
C ASP A 211 -9.84 2.32 19.05
N ALA A 212 -9.79 2.56 17.75
CA ALA A 212 -8.69 2.10 16.91
C ALA A 212 -7.44 3.01 17.01
N PHE A 213 -7.59 4.23 17.48
CA PHE A 213 -6.47 5.16 17.66
C PHE A 213 -5.58 4.79 18.84
N GLY A 214 -4.34 5.30 18.84
CA GLY A 214 -3.32 4.94 19.83
C GLY A 214 -2.68 3.58 19.60
N GLN A 215 -2.85 2.99 18.40
CA GLN A 215 -2.44 1.62 18.09
C GLN A 215 -1.88 1.46 16.67
N THR A 216 -1.07 0.41 16.50
CA THR A 216 -0.73 -0.13 15.18
C THR A 216 -1.68 -1.27 14.84
N TRP A 217 -2.14 -1.30 13.60
CA TRP A 217 -2.99 -2.34 13.04
C TRP A 217 -2.35 -2.93 11.80
N HIS A 218 -2.26 -4.25 11.75
CA HIS A 218 -2.05 -4.97 10.51
C HIS A 218 -3.38 -5.07 9.76
N LEU A 219 -3.40 -4.60 8.52
CA LEU A 219 -4.61 -4.64 7.70
C LEU A 219 -4.98 -6.07 7.31
N PRO A 220 -6.28 -6.38 7.15
CA PRO A 220 -6.75 -7.75 6.95
C PRO A 220 -6.31 -8.33 5.62
N VAL A 221 -5.88 -9.56 5.67
CA VAL A 221 -5.45 -10.36 4.52
C VAL A 221 -6.24 -11.66 4.48
N ASP A 222 -6.28 -12.28 3.29
CA ASP A 222 -6.86 -13.62 3.15
C ASP A 222 -6.13 -14.63 4.06
N ALA A 223 -6.88 -15.53 4.66
CA ALA A 223 -6.34 -16.53 5.58
C ALA A 223 -5.50 -17.61 4.87
N GLU A 224 -5.67 -17.78 3.54
CA GLU A 224 -4.92 -18.72 2.74
C GLU A 224 -3.51 -18.18 2.48
N SER A 225 -2.49 -18.83 3.05
CA SER A 225 -1.09 -18.52 2.78
C SER A 225 -0.66 -19.12 1.46
N LEU A 226 -0.62 -18.31 0.40
CA LEU A 226 -0.21 -18.74 -0.92
C LEU A 226 1.29 -18.56 -1.13
N THR A 227 1.92 -19.55 -1.78
CA THR A 227 3.23 -19.33 -2.42
C THR A 227 3.07 -18.50 -3.69
N TYR A 228 4.16 -17.88 -4.15
CA TYR A 228 4.13 -17.16 -5.43
C TYR A 228 3.73 -18.09 -6.60
N ARG A 229 4.13 -19.37 -6.55
CA ARG A 229 3.72 -20.41 -7.51
C ARG A 229 2.20 -20.57 -7.56
N GLN A 230 1.57 -20.71 -6.39
CA GLN A 230 0.12 -20.86 -6.30
C GLN A 230 -0.60 -19.61 -6.80
N PHE A 231 -0.15 -18.43 -6.38
CA PHE A 231 -0.73 -17.16 -6.84
C PHE A 231 -0.58 -16.97 -8.36
N ALA A 232 0.60 -17.26 -8.92
CA ALA A 232 0.84 -17.17 -10.36
C ALA A 232 -0.06 -18.13 -11.16
N ASN A 233 -0.30 -19.34 -10.65
CA ASN A 233 -1.18 -20.31 -11.27
C ASN A 233 -2.65 -19.85 -11.23
N ILE A 234 -3.11 -19.26 -10.10
CA ILE A 234 -4.45 -18.69 -10.00
C ILE A 234 -4.60 -17.54 -11.00
N ALA A 235 -3.61 -16.64 -11.07
CA ALA A 235 -3.61 -15.52 -12.00
C ALA A 235 -3.65 -16.00 -13.47
N SER A 236 -2.79 -16.94 -13.85
CA SER A 236 -2.77 -17.48 -15.22
C SER A 236 -4.11 -18.10 -15.62
N LYS A 237 -4.74 -18.85 -14.71
CA LYS A 237 -6.08 -19.43 -14.94
C LYS A 237 -7.16 -18.36 -15.11
N ALA A 238 -7.16 -17.31 -14.26
CA ALA A 238 -8.12 -16.21 -14.33
C ALA A 238 -8.05 -15.48 -15.69
N PHE A 239 -6.84 -15.35 -16.25
CA PHE A 239 -6.64 -14.73 -17.57
C PHE A 239 -6.75 -15.71 -18.75
N GLY A 240 -7.18 -16.96 -18.54
CA GLY A 240 -7.31 -17.97 -19.60
C GLY A 240 -5.97 -18.27 -20.31
N GLN A 241 -4.85 -18.05 -19.65
CA GLN A 241 -3.51 -18.22 -20.21
C GLN A 241 -2.81 -19.41 -19.54
N ASP A 242 -2.49 -20.41 -20.34
CA ASP A 242 -1.73 -21.59 -19.88
C ASP A 242 -0.21 -21.41 -20.13
N ALA A 243 0.25 -20.15 -20.23
CA ALA A 243 1.60 -19.79 -20.67
C ALA A 243 2.70 -20.11 -19.64
N GLY A 244 2.32 -20.60 -18.45
CA GLY A 244 3.24 -20.76 -17.32
C GLY A 244 3.92 -19.43 -16.96
N TYR A 245 4.93 -19.47 -16.09
CA TYR A 245 5.72 -18.29 -15.73
C TYR A 245 7.22 -18.66 -15.73
N THR A 246 8.07 -17.65 -15.56
CA THR A 246 9.52 -17.86 -15.45
C THR A 246 10.00 -17.40 -14.06
N VAL A 247 10.70 -18.26 -13.33
CA VAL A 247 11.42 -17.83 -12.12
C VAL A 247 12.73 -17.19 -12.56
N VAL A 248 12.93 -15.92 -12.21
CA VAL A 248 14.15 -15.15 -12.55
C VAL A 248 15.10 -15.16 -11.36
N PRO A 249 16.22 -15.87 -11.43
CA PRO A 249 17.17 -15.97 -10.32
C PRO A 249 17.76 -14.62 -9.94
N ARG A 250 18.12 -14.45 -8.66
CA ARG A 250 18.68 -13.20 -8.12
C ARG A 250 19.89 -12.69 -8.92
N TRP A 251 20.77 -13.59 -9.36
CA TRP A 251 21.96 -13.19 -10.12
C TRP A 251 21.59 -12.51 -11.46
N VAL A 252 20.55 -13.02 -12.15
CA VAL A 252 20.04 -12.40 -13.40
C VAL A 252 19.53 -10.98 -13.14
N LEU A 253 18.75 -10.80 -12.07
CA LEU A 253 18.23 -9.48 -11.65
C LEU A 253 19.38 -8.54 -11.24
N ASN A 254 20.43 -9.08 -10.61
CA ASN A 254 21.61 -8.30 -10.27
C ASN A 254 22.35 -7.79 -11.52
N VAL A 255 22.52 -8.63 -12.52
CA VAL A 255 23.14 -8.25 -13.80
C VAL A 255 22.23 -7.25 -14.54
N ALA A 256 20.95 -7.54 -14.67
CA ALA A 256 19.99 -6.63 -15.33
C ALA A 256 19.94 -5.24 -14.66
N GLY A 257 20.14 -5.16 -13.34
CA GLY A 257 20.20 -3.90 -12.59
C GLY A 257 21.42 -3.01 -12.93
N LEU A 258 22.43 -3.52 -13.63
CA LEU A 258 23.52 -2.71 -14.14
C LEU A 258 23.06 -1.85 -15.33
N PHE A 259 22.08 -2.33 -16.09
CA PHE A 259 21.60 -1.71 -17.32
C PHE A 259 20.21 -1.04 -17.17
N SER A 260 19.48 -1.31 -16.08
CA SER A 260 18.15 -0.78 -15.86
C SER A 260 18.02 -0.16 -14.46
N ALA A 261 17.73 1.14 -14.42
CA ALA A 261 17.49 1.86 -13.16
C ALA A 261 16.33 1.24 -12.36
N GLN A 262 15.25 0.82 -13.02
CA GLN A 262 14.11 0.16 -12.37
C GLN A 262 14.51 -1.14 -11.67
N VAL A 263 15.29 -1.99 -12.37
CA VAL A 263 15.76 -3.26 -11.79
C VAL A 263 16.78 -3.01 -10.69
N ARG A 264 17.62 -1.98 -10.81
CA ARG A 264 18.57 -1.58 -9.78
C ARG A 264 17.86 -1.18 -8.48
N GLU A 265 16.77 -0.42 -8.57
CA GLU A 265 15.94 -0.06 -7.40
C GLU A 265 15.25 -1.26 -6.75
N LEU A 266 14.94 -2.30 -7.53
CA LEU A 266 14.37 -3.55 -7.02
C LEU A 266 15.41 -4.39 -6.25
N ARG A 267 16.71 -4.32 -6.62
CA ARG A 267 17.77 -5.18 -6.04
C ARG A 267 17.82 -5.15 -4.53
N GLU A 268 17.58 -4.00 -3.92
CA GLU A 268 17.56 -3.83 -2.47
C GLU A 268 16.43 -4.65 -1.81
N LEU A 269 15.34 -4.89 -2.52
CA LEU A 269 14.18 -5.63 -2.04
C LEU A 269 14.24 -7.13 -2.34
N LEU A 270 15.17 -7.58 -3.20
CA LEU A 270 15.27 -8.98 -3.61
C LEU A 270 15.49 -9.97 -2.46
N PRO A 271 16.26 -9.66 -1.39
CA PRO A 271 16.41 -10.59 -0.27
C PRO A 271 15.10 -11.01 0.37
N ARG A 272 14.07 -10.15 0.35
CA ARG A 272 12.73 -10.47 0.88
C ARG A 272 12.07 -11.66 0.17
N TYR A 273 12.44 -11.93 -1.08
CA TYR A 273 11.89 -13.02 -1.88
C TYR A 273 12.59 -14.37 -1.62
N GLU A 274 13.67 -14.39 -0.82
CA GLU A 274 14.35 -15.61 -0.37
C GLU A 274 13.64 -16.24 0.82
N HIS A 275 12.86 -15.44 1.57
CA HIS A 275 12.17 -15.83 2.80
C HIS A 275 10.65 -15.89 2.62
N HIS A 276 9.97 -16.58 3.53
CA HIS A 276 8.53 -16.49 3.65
C HIS A 276 8.15 -15.06 4.09
N ASN A 277 7.13 -14.49 3.46
CA ASN A 277 6.53 -13.24 3.92
C ASN A 277 5.18 -13.58 4.57
N ARG A 278 5.22 -13.86 5.85
CA ARG A 278 4.06 -14.22 6.67
C ARG A 278 3.64 -13.02 7.49
N PHE A 279 2.44 -12.54 7.25
CA PHE A 279 1.91 -11.34 7.90
C PHE A 279 0.60 -11.70 8.58
N SER A 280 0.54 -11.52 9.91
CA SER A 280 -0.66 -11.80 10.70
C SER A 280 -1.53 -10.55 10.79
N SER A 281 -2.81 -10.71 10.49
CA SER A 281 -3.85 -9.70 10.74
C SER A 281 -4.83 -10.14 11.83
N SER A 282 -4.42 -11.05 12.71
CA SER A 282 -5.29 -11.65 13.73
C SER A 282 -5.90 -10.61 14.69
N LYS A 283 -5.17 -9.56 15.04
CA LYS A 283 -5.67 -8.44 15.83
C LYS A 283 -6.86 -7.76 15.15
N PHE A 284 -6.73 -7.46 13.85
CA PHE A 284 -7.79 -6.84 13.06
C PHE A 284 -9.02 -7.77 12.95
N THR A 285 -8.81 -9.02 12.54
CA THR A 285 -9.92 -9.98 12.36
C THR A 285 -10.65 -10.31 13.65
N SER A 286 -9.95 -10.34 14.79
CA SER A 286 -10.56 -10.51 16.10
C SER A 286 -11.43 -9.31 16.51
N ARG A 287 -11.00 -8.08 16.17
CA ARG A 287 -11.74 -6.86 16.51
C ARG A 287 -12.91 -6.59 15.55
N PHE A 288 -12.77 -7.00 14.30
CA PHE A 288 -13.75 -6.77 13.23
C PHE A 288 -14.12 -8.07 12.50
N PRO A 289 -14.79 -9.02 13.19
CA PRO A 289 -15.08 -10.35 12.63
C PRO A 289 -16.02 -10.31 11.41
N GLU A 290 -16.81 -9.24 11.27
CA GLU A 290 -17.73 -9.05 10.13
C GLU A 290 -17.04 -8.49 8.87
N PHE A 291 -15.74 -8.12 8.97
CA PHE A 291 -15.01 -7.61 7.83
C PHE A 291 -14.63 -8.75 6.88
N THR A 292 -15.22 -8.77 5.71
CA THR A 292 -14.95 -9.78 4.70
C THR A 292 -13.77 -9.37 3.81
N VAL A 293 -12.84 -10.28 3.60
CA VAL A 293 -11.66 -10.10 2.74
C VAL A 293 -11.92 -10.76 1.39
N THR A 294 -11.52 -10.09 0.32
CA THR A 294 -11.58 -10.60 -1.04
C THR A 294 -10.50 -11.66 -1.24
N SER A 295 -10.88 -12.85 -1.65
CA SER A 295 -9.92 -13.92 -1.93
C SER A 295 -9.03 -13.57 -3.14
N PRO A 296 -7.82 -14.14 -3.26
CA PRO A 296 -6.97 -13.96 -4.44
C PRO A 296 -7.67 -14.38 -5.74
N ARG A 297 -8.53 -15.39 -5.70
CA ARG A 297 -9.32 -15.84 -6.86
C ARG A 297 -10.31 -14.78 -7.31
N ASP A 298 -11.07 -14.23 -6.37
CA ASP A 298 -12.08 -13.22 -6.66
C ASP A 298 -11.45 -11.91 -7.11
N GLY A 299 -10.37 -11.45 -6.43
CA GLY A 299 -9.65 -10.25 -6.82
C GLY A 299 -9.05 -10.33 -8.23
N LEU A 300 -8.48 -11.49 -8.60
CA LEU A 300 -7.95 -11.71 -9.95
C LEU A 300 -9.06 -11.81 -11.00
N ALA A 301 -10.21 -12.40 -10.66
CA ALA A 301 -11.38 -12.42 -11.55
C ALA A 301 -11.91 -11.00 -11.82
N ILE A 302 -11.99 -10.15 -10.79
CA ILE A 302 -12.36 -8.74 -10.95
C ILE A 302 -11.39 -8.03 -11.90
N ILE A 303 -10.08 -8.19 -11.72
CA ILE A 303 -9.08 -7.55 -12.59
C ILE A 303 -9.20 -8.03 -14.03
N CYS A 304 -9.47 -9.32 -14.24
CA CYS A 304 -9.65 -9.88 -15.58
C CYS A 304 -10.86 -9.26 -16.28
N HIS A 305 -12.00 -9.21 -15.59
CA HIS A 305 -13.23 -8.61 -16.11
C HIS A 305 -13.05 -7.12 -16.48
N GLU A 306 -12.37 -6.34 -15.65
CA GLU A 306 -12.05 -4.93 -15.95
C GLU A 306 -11.15 -4.80 -17.20
N ALA A 307 -10.20 -5.71 -17.37
CA ALA A 307 -9.30 -5.71 -18.51
C ALA A 307 -10.04 -6.03 -19.83
N ASP A 308 -10.99 -6.94 -19.78
CA ASP A 308 -11.81 -7.30 -20.96
C ASP A 308 -12.80 -6.18 -21.32
N SER A 309 -13.42 -5.54 -20.34
CA SER A 309 -14.33 -4.40 -20.53
C SER A 309 -13.63 -3.14 -21.06
N SER A 310 -12.33 -3.03 -20.92
CA SER A 310 -11.52 -1.89 -21.41
C SER A 310 -10.87 -2.14 -22.79
N ARG A 311 -11.04 -3.32 -23.38
CA ARG A 311 -10.64 -3.57 -24.77
C ARG A 311 -11.67 -2.91 -25.69
N PRO A 312 -11.26 -2.04 -26.64
CA PRO A 312 -12.18 -1.58 -27.66
C PRO A 312 -12.66 -2.79 -28.45
N ASP A 313 -13.98 -2.83 -28.74
CA ASP A 313 -14.54 -3.84 -29.62
C ASP A 313 -13.71 -3.86 -30.91
N SER A 314 -13.06 -4.98 -31.15
CA SER A 314 -12.37 -5.22 -32.42
C SER A 314 -13.43 -5.55 -33.47
N ASP A 315 -13.92 -4.52 -34.14
CA ASP A 315 -14.63 -4.68 -35.41
C ASP A 315 -13.70 -5.18 -36.51
#